data_266421f829128ff4fb062d4bcc2085ba
#
_entry.id   266421f829128ff4fb062d4bcc2085ba
#
_cell.length_a   1.000
_cell.length_b   1.000
_cell.length_c   1.000
_cell.angle_alpha   90.00
_cell.angle_beta   90.00
_cell.angle_gamma   90.00
#
_symmetry.space_group_name_H-M   'P 1'
#
loop_
_entity.id
_entity.type
_entity.pdbx_description
1 polymer ?
#
loop_
_entity_poly.entity_id
_entity_poly.type
_entity_poly.pdbx_seq_one_letter_code
_entity_poly.pdbx_strand_id
1 'polypeptide(L)'
;MPALLVESLMRVRHPAMVPITDIATRETPLRVALRSWFVVVGFWWSATGAIFALERSAATRTLGLVLASALALWGGALVVLERDRDTPSGARRAFLGAAFLWSWVQVAFYGAWIVGPEARMVPVPAEAPGWGLAVRAVASMLWYQLTMLAVMGWAWRVTTARVNRMAWWTLTLFWLVHQVASVNIFLGVENPGRGFFPEPLAYLESYFGPVRNSWLLPASIAVLLTWTIGAVVQALRGPTPYRRQAMMLLSVIGVLSVAELAILGAPLTVPLWEAFLAIRGY
;
A
#
# COMPACT_ATOMS: atom_id res chain seq x y z
N MET A 1 -16.39 25.31 -63.29
CA MET A 1 -16.29 24.81 -61.92
C MET A 1 -15.70 23.40 -61.85
N PRO A 2 -14.45 23.10 -62.29
CA PRO A 2 -13.81 21.85 -61.91
C PRO A 2 -12.43 22.02 -61.23
N ALA A 3 -11.97 23.25 -60.95
CA ALA A 3 -10.63 23.44 -60.35
C ALA A 3 -10.57 23.29 -58.82
N LEU A 4 -11.66 23.38 -58.10
CA LEU A 4 -11.69 23.29 -56.62
C LEU A 4 -11.74 21.86 -56.08
N LEU A 5 -12.00 20.86 -56.90
CA LEU A 5 -12.06 19.45 -56.49
C LEU A 5 -10.69 18.74 -56.52
N VAL A 6 -9.74 19.26 -57.29
CA VAL A 6 -8.39 18.67 -57.42
C VAL A 6 -7.45 19.10 -56.28
N GLU A 7 -7.65 20.31 -55.74
CA GLU A 7 -6.85 20.81 -54.62
C GLU A 7 -7.15 20.13 -53.27
N SER A 8 -8.35 19.58 -53.10
CA SER A 8 -8.77 18.85 -51.91
C SER A 8 -8.17 17.44 -51.80
N LEU A 9 -7.79 16.82 -52.91
CA LEU A 9 -7.25 15.45 -52.95
C LEU A 9 -5.72 15.36 -52.81
N MET A 10 -5.01 16.48 -52.88
CA MET A 10 -3.54 16.50 -52.75
C MET A 10 -3.02 16.99 -51.39
N ARG A 11 -3.87 17.21 -50.40
CA ARG A 11 -3.39 17.34 -49.02
C ARG A 11 -3.12 15.96 -48.43
N VAL A 12 -2.07 15.31 -48.88
CA VAL A 12 -1.42 14.24 -48.14
C VAL A 12 -1.00 14.87 -46.82
N ARG A 13 -1.73 14.59 -45.74
CA ARG A 13 -1.27 14.87 -44.38
C ARG A 13 -0.02 14.04 -44.21
N HIS A 14 1.14 14.65 -44.41
CA HIS A 14 2.37 14.05 -43.91
C HIS A 14 2.16 13.76 -42.42
N PRO A 15 2.30 12.49 -41.93
CA PRO A 15 2.30 12.24 -40.52
C PRO A 15 3.38 13.15 -39.94
N ALA A 16 3.00 13.98 -38.97
CA ALA A 16 3.93 14.86 -38.29
C ALA A 16 5.12 14.00 -37.84
N MET A 17 6.29 14.23 -38.40
CA MET A 17 7.51 13.55 -37.98
C MET A 17 7.69 13.87 -36.50
N VAL A 18 7.53 12.85 -35.64
CA VAL A 18 7.85 12.97 -34.21
C VAL A 18 9.32 13.36 -34.14
N PRO A 19 9.66 14.48 -33.50
CA PRO A 19 11.06 14.91 -33.41
C PRO A 19 11.91 13.79 -32.82
N ILE A 20 13.03 13.46 -33.46
CA ILE A 20 13.96 12.40 -33.00
C ILE A 20 14.43 12.66 -31.57
N THR A 21 14.46 13.91 -31.12
CA THR A 21 14.72 14.32 -29.74
C THR A 21 13.73 13.77 -28.72
N ASP A 22 12.49 13.46 -29.12
CA ASP A 22 11.45 12.92 -28.23
C ASP A 22 11.61 11.41 -27.99
N ILE A 23 12.35 10.72 -28.86
CA ILE A 23 12.65 9.28 -28.71
C ILE A 23 13.82 9.06 -27.75
N ALA A 24 14.81 9.95 -27.75
CA ALA A 24 16.02 9.84 -26.91
C ALA A 24 15.75 10.13 -25.43
N THR A 25 14.65 10.81 -25.08
CA THR A 25 14.30 11.19 -23.70
C THR A 25 13.29 10.23 -23.04
N ARG A 26 12.75 9.24 -23.75
CA ARG A 26 11.83 8.26 -23.15
C ARG A 26 12.60 7.31 -22.23
N GLU A 27 12.41 7.47 -20.92
CA GLU A 27 12.91 6.47 -19.96
C GLU A 27 12.41 5.08 -20.37
N THR A 28 13.32 4.11 -20.40
CA THR A 28 12.95 2.73 -20.73
C THR A 28 12.02 2.16 -19.66
N PRO A 29 11.06 1.29 -20.02
CA PRO A 29 10.16 0.66 -19.04
C PRO A 29 10.93 -0.01 -17.89
N LEU A 30 12.08 -0.61 -18.18
CA LEU A 30 12.93 -1.24 -17.16
C LEU A 30 13.45 -0.22 -16.13
N ARG A 31 13.91 0.95 -16.57
CA ARG A 31 14.38 2.00 -15.64
C ARG A 31 13.23 2.51 -14.74
N VAL A 32 12.05 2.68 -15.30
CA VAL A 32 10.86 3.07 -14.53
C VAL A 32 10.50 1.98 -13.51
N ALA A 33 10.54 0.71 -13.92
CA ALA A 33 10.28 -0.43 -13.04
C ALA A 33 11.30 -0.53 -11.91
N LEU A 34 12.59 -0.50 -12.21
CA LEU A 34 13.66 -0.56 -11.20
C LEU A 34 13.56 0.60 -10.21
N ARG A 35 13.36 1.83 -10.70
CA ARG A 35 13.20 3.01 -9.82
C ARG A 35 11.97 2.87 -8.93
N SER A 36 10.85 2.40 -9.46
CA SER A 36 9.63 2.18 -8.67
C SER A 36 9.84 1.08 -7.63
N TRP A 37 10.53 0.00 -8.01
CA TRP A 37 10.90 -1.07 -7.09
C TRP A 37 11.72 -0.54 -5.91
N PHE A 38 12.82 0.19 -6.18
CA PHE A 38 13.64 0.75 -5.12
C PHE A 38 12.87 1.72 -4.21
N VAL A 39 11.99 2.55 -4.77
CA VAL A 39 11.19 3.50 -3.98
C VAL A 39 10.19 2.76 -3.08
N VAL A 40 9.45 1.79 -3.63
CA VAL A 40 8.39 1.10 -2.89
C VAL A 40 8.98 0.10 -1.90
N VAL A 41 9.90 -0.76 -2.34
CA VAL A 41 10.53 -1.78 -1.48
C VAL A 41 11.40 -1.12 -0.42
N GLY A 42 12.20 -0.12 -0.81
CA GLY A 42 13.03 0.62 0.13
C GLY A 42 12.20 1.30 1.21
N PHE A 43 11.08 1.94 0.84
CA PHE A 43 10.14 2.48 1.80
C PHE A 43 9.55 1.39 2.69
N TRP A 44 8.97 0.34 2.09
CA TRP A 44 8.29 -0.74 2.82
C TRP A 44 9.21 -1.39 3.85
N TRP A 45 10.41 -1.77 3.43
CA TRP A 45 11.39 -2.43 4.29
C TRP A 45 11.86 -1.52 5.42
N SER A 46 12.20 -0.26 5.11
CA SER A 46 12.65 0.71 6.10
C SER A 46 11.54 1.07 7.10
N ALA A 47 10.32 1.28 6.63
CA ALA A 47 9.18 1.60 7.49
C ALA A 47 8.85 0.44 8.43
N THR A 48 8.76 -0.78 7.91
CA THR A 48 8.48 -1.98 8.71
C THR A 48 9.58 -2.21 9.76
N GLY A 49 10.85 -2.15 9.36
CA GLY A 49 11.97 -2.29 10.28
C GLY A 49 11.99 -1.21 11.37
N ALA A 50 11.72 0.05 11.00
CA ALA A 50 11.66 1.16 11.94
C ALA A 50 10.50 1.01 12.94
N ILE A 51 9.30 0.65 12.48
CA ILE A 51 8.14 0.39 13.35
C ILE A 51 8.51 -0.66 14.38
N PHE A 52 8.99 -1.81 13.96
CA PHE A 52 9.36 -2.88 14.87
C PHE A 52 10.49 -2.51 15.83
N ALA A 53 11.48 -1.73 15.40
CA ALA A 53 12.55 -1.27 16.28
C ALA A 53 12.06 -0.28 17.35
N LEU A 54 11.12 0.58 16.99
CA LEU A 54 10.59 1.63 17.87
C LEU A 54 9.54 1.11 18.87
N GLU A 55 8.90 -0.01 18.59
CA GLU A 55 7.87 -0.58 19.48
C GLU A 55 8.44 -1.36 20.70
N ARG A 56 9.77 -1.46 20.86
CA ARG A 56 10.41 -2.25 21.91
C ARG A 56 10.22 -1.73 23.33
N SER A 57 10.07 -0.43 23.52
CA SER A 57 9.90 0.20 24.85
C SER A 57 8.96 1.38 24.80
N ALA A 58 8.40 1.77 25.96
CA ALA A 58 7.53 2.96 26.03
C ALA A 58 8.23 4.24 25.56
N ALA A 59 9.51 4.41 25.86
CA ALA A 59 10.27 5.59 25.44
C ALA A 59 10.49 5.62 23.93
N THR A 60 10.87 4.47 23.32
CA THR A 60 11.07 4.37 21.86
C THR A 60 9.75 4.47 21.11
N ARG A 61 8.63 3.96 21.63
CA ARG A 61 7.28 4.15 21.07
C ARG A 61 6.91 5.63 20.98
N THR A 62 7.13 6.40 22.06
CA THR A 62 6.86 7.85 22.06
C THR A 62 7.74 8.58 21.04
N LEU A 63 9.04 8.25 21.00
CA LEU A 63 9.95 8.82 19.99
C LEU A 63 9.48 8.47 18.57
N GLY A 64 9.09 7.22 18.35
CA GLY A 64 8.53 6.76 17.07
C GLY A 64 7.31 7.58 16.62
N LEU A 65 6.38 7.83 17.53
CA LEU A 65 5.20 8.65 17.24
C LEU A 65 5.58 10.10 16.90
N VAL A 66 6.53 10.70 17.60
CA VAL A 66 7.00 12.08 17.32
C VAL A 66 7.66 12.14 15.94
N LEU A 67 8.56 11.21 15.62
CA LEU A 67 9.22 11.14 14.32
C LEU A 67 8.22 10.89 13.19
N ALA A 68 7.31 9.94 13.38
CA ALA A 68 6.25 9.64 12.41
C ALA A 68 5.32 10.84 12.21
N SER A 69 5.02 11.63 13.26
CA SER A 69 4.22 12.85 13.14
C SER A 69 4.92 13.92 12.29
N ALA A 70 6.21 14.12 12.49
CA ALA A 70 7.00 15.03 11.65
C ALA A 70 6.99 14.58 10.18
N LEU A 71 7.20 13.28 9.94
CA LEU A 71 7.12 12.69 8.59
C LEU A 71 5.72 12.80 7.99
N ALA A 72 4.65 12.64 8.79
CA ALA A 72 3.28 12.79 8.31
C ALA A 72 2.96 14.23 7.92
N LEU A 73 3.42 15.22 8.67
CA LEU A 73 3.29 16.64 8.30
C LEU A 73 4.01 16.93 6.97
N TRP A 74 5.23 16.44 6.82
CA TRP A 74 5.95 16.53 5.55
C TRP A 74 5.23 15.77 4.43
N GLY A 75 4.73 14.57 4.70
CA GLY A 75 3.93 13.78 3.77
C GLY A 75 2.69 14.53 3.29
N GLY A 76 1.96 15.14 4.21
CA GLY A 76 0.81 15.98 3.89
C GLY A 76 1.19 17.17 3.00
N ALA A 77 2.29 17.85 3.31
CA ALA A 77 2.83 18.91 2.46
C ALA A 77 3.16 18.41 1.04
N LEU A 78 3.82 17.24 0.91
CA LEU A 78 4.11 16.64 -0.39
C LEU A 78 2.82 16.36 -1.19
N VAL A 79 1.78 15.80 -0.55
CA VAL A 79 0.50 15.54 -1.21
C VAL A 79 -0.10 16.83 -1.78
N VAL A 80 -0.08 17.92 -1.00
CA VAL A 80 -0.61 19.22 -1.43
C VAL A 80 0.22 19.84 -2.54
N LEU A 81 1.56 19.81 -2.43
CA LEU A 81 2.47 20.44 -3.39
C LEU A 81 2.52 19.71 -4.74
N GLU A 82 2.33 18.39 -4.72
CA GLU A 82 2.45 17.57 -5.93
C GLU A 82 1.10 17.32 -6.64
N ARG A 83 -0.03 17.72 -6.06
CA ARG A 83 -1.39 17.43 -6.59
C ARG A 83 -1.64 17.96 -8.01
N ASP A 84 -0.95 19.02 -8.39
CA ASP A 84 -1.10 19.68 -9.69
C ASP A 84 0.05 19.33 -10.67
N ARG A 85 0.92 18.35 -10.32
CA ARG A 85 2.09 17.95 -11.11
C ARG A 85 1.91 16.58 -11.72
N ASP A 86 1.69 16.52 -13.02
CA ASP A 86 1.56 15.29 -13.83
C ASP A 86 2.91 14.77 -14.37
N THR A 87 3.95 14.81 -13.53
CA THR A 87 5.29 14.37 -13.86
C THR A 87 5.65 13.04 -13.15
N PRO A 88 6.61 12.25 -13.68
CA PRO A 88 7.08 11.06 -12.99
C PRO A 88 7.62 11.32 -11.57
N SER A 89 8.30 12.47 -11.37
CA SER A 89 8.75 12.89 -10.03
C SER A 89 7.58 13.27 -9.13
N GLY A 90 6.56 13.94 -9.68
CA GLY A 90 5.32 14.26 -8.95
C GLY A 90 4.60 13.01 -8.47
N ALA A 91 4.51 11.97 -9.31
CA ALA A 91 3.94 10.68 -8.90
C ALA A 91 4.73 10.05 -7.73
N ARG A 92 6.06 10.00 -7.80
CA ARG A 92 6.92 9.44 -6.72
C ARG A 92 6.81 10.23 -5.42
N ARG A 93 6.82 11.57 -5.48
CA ARG A 93 6.71 12.41 -4.28
C ARG A 93 5.33 12.31 -3.65
N ALA A 94 4.27 12.26 -4.45
CA ALA A 94 2.91 12.02 -3.96
C ALA A 94 2.75 10.64 -3.33
N PHE A 95 3.39 9.59 -3.91
CA PHE A 95 3.49 8.27 -3.30
C PHE A 95 4.17 8.34 -1.93
N LEU A 96 5.37 8.96 -1.84
CA LEU A 96 6.10 9.10 -0.57
C LEU A 96 5.30 9.88 0.46
N GLY A 97 4.60 10.94 0.03
CA GLY A 97 3.70 11.69 0.90
C GLY A 97 2.61 10.81 1.51
N ALA A 98 1.95 10.00 0.69
CA ALA A 98 0.96 9.03 1.14
C ALA A 98 1.56 7.95 2.05
N ALA A 99 2.75 7.47 1.70
CA ALA A 99 3.48 6.46 2.46
C ALA A 99 3.85 6.96 3.87
N PHE A 100 4.26 8.21 4.03
CA PHE A 100 4.52 8.82 5.34
C PHE A 100 3.24 9.00 6.16
N LEU A 101 2.13 9.40 5.55
CA LEU A 101 0.82 9.46 6.22
C LEU A 101 0.38 8.07 6.71
N TRP A 102 0.52 7.05 5.86
CA TRP A 102 0.23 5.67 6.22
C TRP A 102 1.15 5.17 7.36
N SER A 103 2.45 5.46 7.30
CA SER A 103 3.41 5.10 8.35
C SER A 103 3.03 5.68 9.70
N TRP A 104 2.56 6.93 9.74
CA TRP A 104 2.07 7.53 10.98
C TRP A 104 0.89 6.76 11.57
N VAL A 105 -0.08 6.39 10.73
CA VAL A 105 -1.22 5.58 11.19
C VAL A 105 -0.75 4.22 11.72
N GLN A 106 0.21 3.57 11.06
CA GLN A 106 0.75 2.29 11.53
C GLN A 106 1.52 2.43 12.85
N VAL A 107 2.39 3.44 12.99
CA VAL A 107 3.10 3.70 14.25
C VAL A 107 2.10 3.99 15.38
N ALA A 108 1.08 4.80 15.11
CA ALA A 108 0.04 5.09 16.09
C ALA A 108 -0.80 3.86 16.46
N PHE A 109 -1.04 2.96 15.51
CA PHE A 109 -1.73 1.69 15.74
C PHE A 109 -0.87 0.71 16.55
N TYR A 110 0.34 0.40 16.09
CA TYR A 110 1.24 -0.54 16.77
C TYR A 110 1.68 -0.04 18.14
N GLY A 111 1.81 1.27 18.32
CA GLY A 111 2.03 1.90 19.62
C GLY A 111 0.80 1.93 20.55
N ALA A 112 -0.33 1.35 20.11
CA ALA A 112 -1.62 1.32 20.83
C ALA A 112 -2.24 2.68 21.13
N TRP A 113 -1.91 3.74 20.36
CA TRP A 113 -2.51 5.06 20.50
C TRP A 113 -3.90 5.17 19.85
N ILE A 114 -4.12 4.43 18.75
CA ILE A 114 -5.36 4.44 17.94
C ILE A 114 -5.86 3.03 17.66
N VAL A 115 -6.15 2.23 18.66
CA VAL A 115 -6.59 0.84 18.42
C VAL A 115 -8.11 0.76 18.29
N GLY A 116 -8.81 0.76 19.40
CA GLY A 116 -10.25 0.65 19.45
C GLY A 116 -10.76 0.60 20.90
N PRO A 117 -12.08 0.68 21.08
CA PRO A 117 -12.67 0.71 22.40
C PRO A 117 -12.48 -0.59 23.18
N GLU A 118 -12.35 -1.71 22.51
CA GLU A 118 -12.27 -3.05 23.13
C GLU A 118 -10.83 -3.49 23.46
N ALA A 119 -9.80 -2.73 23.06
CA ALA A 119 -8.39 -3.08 23.24
C ALA A 119 -7.98 -3.34 24.71
N ARG A 120 -8.83 -3.03 25.67
CA ARG A 120 -8.56 -3.17 27.11
C ARG A 120 -9.57 -4.04 27.84
N MET A 121 -10.54 -4.62 27.15
CA MET A 121 -11.76 -4.97 27.87
C MET A 121 -12.13 -6.44 27.92
N VAL A 122 -11.59 -7.41 27.33
CA VAL A 122 -12.11 -8.78 27.62
C VAL A 122 -11.36 -9.87 26.85
N PRO A 123 -11.07 -11.02 27.45
CA PRO A 123 -10.80 -12.25 26.70
C PRO A 123 -11.97 -12.50 25.74
N VAL A 124 -11.68 -12.70 24.47
CA VAL A 124 -12.70 -13.05 23.49
C VAL A 124 -13.35 -14.35 23.97
N PRO A 125 -14.68 -14.42 24.11
CA PRO A 125 -15.32 -15.68 24.36
C PRO A 125 -14.86 -16.71 23.33
N ALA A 126 -14.81 -17.99 23.70
CA ALA A 126 -14.47 -19.08 22.79
C ALA A 126 -15.56 -19.21 21.70
N GLU A 127 -15.57 -18.26 20.78
CA GLU A 127 -16.45 -18.30 19.60
C GLU A 127 -15.83 -19.19 18.53
N ALA A 128 -16.69 -19.89 17.81
CA ALA A 128 -16.25 -20.68 16.68
C ALA A 128 -15.59 -19.79 15.62
N PRO A 129 -14.41 -20.16 15.06
CA PRO A 129 -13.77 -19.43 13.98
C PRO A 129 -14.74 -19.20 12.81
N GLY A 130 -14.81 -17.96 12.32
CA GLY A 130 -15.70 -17.62 11.22
C GLY A 130 -15.85 -16.13 10.98
N TRP A 131 -16.74 -15.76 10.09
CA TRP A 131 -16.99 -14.37 9.71
C TRP A 131 -17.40 -13.47 10.87
N GLY A 132 -18.19 -13.98 11.84
CA GLY A 132 -18.57 -13.21 13.03
C GLY A 132 -17.36 -12.76 13.81
N LEU A 133 -16.45 -13.69 14.10
CA LEU A 133 -15.18 -13.39 14.80
C LEU A 133 -14.31 -12.43 14.00
N ALA A 134 -14.18 -12.61 12.68
CA ALA A 134 -13.41 -11.73 11.81
C ALA A 134 -13.96 -10.30 11.81
N VAL A 135 -15.27 -10.12 11.74
CA VAL A 135 -15.91 -8.79 11.81
C VAL A 135 -15.67 -8.15 13.17
N ARG A 136 -15.77 -8.89 14.27
CA ARG A 136 -15.47 -8.38 15.63
C ARG A 136 -14.00 -7.97 15.76
N ALA A 137 -13.08 -8.75 15.19
CA ALA A 137 -11.67 -8.40 15.16
C ALA A 137 -11.42 -7.07 14.44
N VAL A 138 -12.06 -6.85 13.27
CA VAL A 138 -11.98 -5.57 12.56
C VAL A 138 -12.63 -4.44 13.37
N ALA A 139 -13.75 -4.71 14.04
CA ALA A 139 -14.41 -3.72 14.90
C ALA A 139 -13.57 -3.37 16.14
N SER A 140 -12.80 -4.31 16.69
CA SER A 140 -11.89 -4.05 17.81
C SER A 140 -10.78 -3.05 17.45
N MET A 141 -10.50 -2.86 16.15
CA MET A 141 -9.56 -1.88 15.61
C MET A 141 -10.26 -0.60 15.10
N LEU A 142 -11.41 -0.23 15.65
CA LEU A 142 -12.28 0.84 15.11
C LEU A 142 -11.54 2.17 14.94
N TRP A 143 -10.74 2.60 15.92
CA TRP A 143 -10.04 3.88 15.83
C TRP A 143 -9.01 3.91 14.72
N TYR A 144 -8.31 2.78 14.49
CA TYR A 144 -7.44 2.63 13.33
C TYR A 144 -8.22 2.78 12.03
N GLN A 145 -9.38 2.12 11.90
CA GLN A 145 -10.21 2.19 10.69
C GLN A 145 -10.69 3.63 10.43
N LEU A 146 -11.22 4.29 11.46
CA LEU A 146 -11.71 5.67 11.34
C LEU A 146 -10.58 6.65 11.00
N THR A 147 -9.39 6.48 11.59
CA THR A 147 -8.23 7.30 11.29
C THR A 147 -7.78 7.12 9.83
N MET A 148 -7.69 5.88 9.35
CA MET A 148 -7.36 5.63 7.95
C MET A 148 -8.40 6.22 6.99
N LEU A 149 -9.69 6.06 7.29
CA LEU A 149 -10.76 6.66 6.47
C LEU A 149 -10.68 8.19 6.48
N ALA A 150 -10.35 8.81 7.61
CA ALA A 150 -10.16 10.26 7.70
C ALA A 150 -8.96 10.73 6.84
N VAL A 151 -7.82 10.06 6.93
CA VAL A 151 -6.63 10.35 6.12
C VAL A 151 -6.91 10.15 4.62
N MET A 152 -7.59 9.07 4.27
CA MET A 152 -8.00 8.80 2.88
C MET A 152 -9.00 9.85 2.37
N GLY A 153 -9.99 10.20 3.19
CA GLY A 153 -10.99 11.24 2.88
C GLY A 153 -10.34 12.61 2.68
N TRP A 154 -9.37 12.95 3.52
CA TRP A 154 -8.57 14.16 3.34
C TRP A 154 -7.78 14.12 2.02
N ALA A 155 -7.05 13.04 1.75
CA ALA A 155 -6.30 12.89 0.51
C ALA A 155 -7.22 12.93 -0.74
N TRP A 156 -8.39 12.30 -0.66
CA TRP A 156 -9.42 12.41 -1.69
C TRP A 156 -9.80 13.88 -1.94
N ARG A 157 -10.18 14.61 -0.88
CA ARG A 157 -10.63 15.99 -1.00
C ARG A 157 -9.55 16.91 -1.57
N VAL A 158 -8.28 16.70 -1.17
CA VAL A 158 -7.14 17.51 -1.63
C VAL A 158 -6.79 17.22 -3.10
N THR A 159 -6.97 15.95 -3.54
CA THR A 159 -6.55 15.51 -4.87
C THR A 159 -7.72 15.34 -5.88
N THR A 160 -8.97 15.44 -5.41
CA THR A 160 -10.11 15.36 -6.32
C THR A 160 -10.08 16.52 -7.32
N ALA A 161 -10.46 16.28 -8.56
CA ALA A 161 -10.34 17.22 -9.67
C ALA A 161 -8.92 17.75 -9.94
N ARG A 162 -7.88 17.09 -9.42
CA ARG A 162 -6.47 17.40 -9.68
C ARG A 162 -5.85 16.34 -10.59
N VAL A 163 -4.77 16.72 -11.28
CA VAL A 163 -4.11 15.84 -12.25
C VAL A 163 -3.34 14.68 -11.58
N ASN A 164 -2.82 14.92 -10.38
CA ASN A 164 -2.08 13.91 -9.63
C ASN A 164 -2.88 13.40 -8.41
N ARG A 165 -3.47 12.24 -8.56
CA ARG A 165 -4.23 11.53 -7.51
C ARG A 165 -3.45 10.36 -6.91
N MET A 166 -2.14 10.30 -7.14
CA MET A 166 -1.31 9.18 -6.71
C MET A 166 -1.38 8.92 -5.21
N ALA A 167 -1.39 9.98 -4.40
CA ALA A 167 -1.46 9.85 -2.95
C ALA A 167 -2.75 9.14 -2.48
N TRP A 168 -3.90 9.50 -3.03
CA TRP A 168 -5.16 8.85 -2.69
C TRP A 168 -5.17 7.37 -3.10
N TRP A 169 -4.71 7.06 -4.32
CA TRP A 169 -4.63 5.67 -4.78
C TRP A 169 -3.69 4.83 -3.94
N THR A 170 -2.55 5.39 -3.52
CA THR A 170 -1.59 4.71 -2.65
C THR A 170 -2.20 4.37 -1.29
N LEU A 171 -2.84 5.35 -0.62
CA LEU A 171 -3.50 5.13 0.66
C LEU A 171 -4.64 4.11 0.56
N THR A 172 -5.45 4.21 -0.51
CA THR A 172 -6.54 3.28 -0.76
C THR A 172 -6.02 1.86 -0.93
N LEU A 173 -4.96 1.68 -1.73
CA LEU A 173 -4.38 0.36 -1.97
C LEU A 173 -3.76 -0.21 -0.69
N PHE A 174 -2.98 0.57 0.06
CA PHE A 174 -2.42 0.15 1.33
C PHE A 174 -3.51 -0.30 2.32
N TRP A 175 -4.58 0.48 2.45
CA TRP A 175 -5.68 0.12 3.33
C TRP A 175 -6.40 -1.15 2.86
N LEU A 176 -6.74 -1.26 1.57
CA LEU A 176 -7.40 -2.45 1.03
C LEU A 176 -6.57 -3.72 1.24
N VAL A 177 -5.27 -3.67 0.95
CA VAL A 177 -4.37 -4.81 1.15
C VAL A 177 -4.30 -5.20 2.62
N HIS A 178 -4.17 -4.21 3.52
CA HIS A 178 -4.17 -4.46 4.95
C HIS A 178 -5.48 -5.12 5.42
N GLN A 179 -6.65 -4.66 4.94
CA GLN A 179 -7.94 -5.30 5.28
C GLN A 179 -8.00 -6.72 4.75
N VAL A 180 -7.57 -6.96 3.50
CA VAL A 180 -7.56 -8.30 2.90
C VAL A 180 -6.65 -9.23 3.69
N ALA A 181 -5.45 -8.82 4.07
CA ALA A 181 -4.54 -9.61 4.88
C ALA A 181 -5.14 -9.90 6.27
N SER A 182 -5.67 -8.89 6.96
CA SER A 182 -6.28 -9.02 8.28
C SER A 182 -7.46 -9.99 8.27
N VAL A 183 -8.40 -9.85 7.33
CA VAL A 183 -9.57 -10.74 7.25
C VAL A 183 -9.14 -12.18 6.95
N ASN A 184 -8.13 -12.39 6.10
CA ASN A 184 -7.59 -13.73 5.85
C ASN A 184 -6.98 -14.33 7.12
N ILE A 185 -6.21 -13.56 7.92
CA ILE A 185 -5.65 -14.03 9.21
C ILE A 185 -6.78 -14.43 10.17
N PHE A 186 -7.83 -13.63 10.28
CA PHE A 186 -8.95 -13.90 11.18
C PHE A 186 -9.83 -15.08 10.71
N LEU A 187 -9.88 -15.37 9.42
CA LEU A 187 -10.57 -16.55 8.89
C LEU A 187 -9.73 -17.83 8.90
N GLY A 188 -8.42 -17.68 8.93
CA GLY A 188 -7.45 -18.76 8.97
C GLY A 188 -6.46 -18.74 7.81
N VAL A 189 -5.18 -18.82 8.17
CA VAL A 189 -4.02 -18.96 7.28
C VAL A 189 -2.99 -19.88 7.94
N GLU A 190 -2.07 -20.44 7.14
CA GLU A 190 -0.99 -21.29 7.67
C GLU A 190 -0.02 -20.52 8.56
N ASN A 191 0.31 -19.27 8.20
CA ASN A 191 1.26 -18.42 8.91
C ASN A 191 0.59 -17.11 9.41
N PRO A 192 -0.15 -17.14 10.51
CA PRO A 192 -0.87 -15.94 10.99
C PRO A 192 0.05 -14.89 11.65
N GLY A 193 1.34 -15.15 11.80
CA GLY A 193 2.28 -14.21 12.44
C GLY A 193 2.08 -14.07 13.95
N ARG A 194 1.80 -15.17 14.65
CA ARG A 194 1.71 -15.16 16.13
C ARG A 194 3.03 -14.71 16.74
N GLY A 195 2.96 -13.92 17.82
CA GLY A 195 4.13 -13.32 18.48
C GLY A 195 4.71 -12.09 17.80
N PHE A 196 4.14 -11.62 16.66
CA PHE A 196 4.61 -10.39 16.01
C PHE A 196 4.01 -9.12 16.59
N PHE A 197 2.86 -9.21 17.25
CA PHE A 197 2.24 -8.04 17.84
C PHE A 197 2.99 -7.57 19.09
N PRO A 198 3.18 -6.24 19.26
CA PRO A 198 3.63 -5.71 20.54
C PRO A 198 2.60 -6.01 21.63
N GLU A 199 3.06 -6.09 22.88
CA GLU A 199 2.24 -6.46 24.04
C GLU A 199 0.86 -5.79 24.08
N PRO A 200 0.71 -4.47 23.79
CA PRO A 200 -0.61 -3.84 23.83
C PRO A 200 -1.59 -4.33 22.77
N LEU A 201 -1.11 -4.98 21.72
CA LEU A 201 -1.92 -5.54 20.62
C LEU A 201 -2.00 -7.05 20.64
N ALA A 202 -1.36 -7.73 21.61
CA ALA A 202 -1.36 -9.19 21.71
C ALA A 202 -2.79 -9.77 21.80
N TYR A 203 -3.76 -9.00 22.30
CA TYR A 203 -5.17 -9.42 22.32
C TYR A 203 -5.73 -9.75 20.94
N LEU A 204 -5.20 -9.14 19.85
CA LEU A 204 -5.63 -9.42 18.48
C LEU A 204 -5.36 -10.88 18.06
N GLU A 205 -4.36 -11.52 18.67
CA GLU A 205 -4.07 -12.93 18.39
C GLU A 205 -5.18 -13.88 18.87
N SER A 206 -6.02 -13.43 19.82
CA SER A 206 -7.20 -14.19 20.24
C SER A 206 -8.27 -14.31 19.17
N TYR A 207 -8.26 -13.39 18.18
CA TYR A 207 -9.16 -13.43 17.03
C TYR A 207 -8.61 -14.23 15.84
N PHE A 208 -7.36 -14.72 15.92
CA PHE A 208 -6.78 -15.45 14.80
C PHE A 208 -7.55 -16.73 14.52
N GLY A 209 -7.87 -16.94 13.26
CA GLY A 209 -8.49 -18.16 12.77
C GLY A 209 -7.59 -19.39 12.94
N PRO A 210 -8.09 -20.58 12.54
CA PRO A 210 -7.32 -21.80 12.59
C PRO A 210 -6.07 -21.73 11.70
N VAL A 211 -5.01 -22.46 12.07
CA VAL A 211 -3.77 -22.59 11.29
C VAL A 211 -4.06 -23.50 10.09
N ARG A 212 -4.84 -22.99 9.16
CA ARG A 212 -5.15 -23.58 7.85
C ARG A 212 -5.73 -22.50 6.93
N ASN A 213 -5.41 -22.57 5.66
CA ASN A 213 -5.90 -21.61 4.70
C ASN A 213 -7.43 -21.69 4.52
N SER A 214 -8.09 -20.55 4.69
CA SER A 214 -9.48 -20.38 4.30
C SER A 214 -9.60 -20.30 2.77
N TRP A 215 -10.81 -20.53 2.22
CA TRP A 215 -11.08 -20.36 0.79
C TRP A 215 -10.89 -18.92 0.29
N LEU A 216 -10.96 -17.95 1.20
CA LEU A 216 -10.80 -16.53 0.86
C LEU A 216 -9.38 -16.22 0.42
N LEU A 217 -8.37 -16.91 0.96
CA LEU A 217 -6.96 -16.61 0.65
C LEU A 217 -6.63 -16.79 -0.84
N PRO A 218 -6.87 -17.95 -1.47
CA PRO A 218 -6.63 -18.10 -2.90
C PRO A 218 -7.47 -17.16 -3.75
N ALA A 219 -8.71 -16.86 -3.35
CA ALA A 219 -9.55 -15.90 -4.03
C ALA A 219 -8.96 -14.47 -3.95
N SER A 220 -8.49 -14.07 -2.77
CA SER A 220 -7.81 -12.77 -2.56
C SER A 220 -6.55 -12.65 -3.41
N ILE A 221 -5.72 -13.69 -3.45
CA ILE A 221 -4.51 -13.74 -4.28
C ILE A 221 -4.89 -13.59 -5.76
N ALA A 222 -5.88 -14.34 -6.25
CA ALA A 222 -6.30 -14.29 -7.64
C ALA A 222 -6.81 -12.89 -8.05
N VAL A 223 -7.64 -12.26 -7.23
CA VAL A 223 -8.15 -10.90 -7.48
C VAL A 223 -7.00 -9.89 -7.49
N LEU A 224 -6.13 -9.93 -6.49
CA LEU A 224 -5.02 -8.99 -6.38
C LEU A 224 -3.99 -9.19 -7.49
N LEU A 225 -3.70 -10.43 -7.88
CA LEU A 225 -2.82 -10.75 -9.02
C LEU A 225 -3.40 -10.21 -10.33
N THR A 226 -4.69 -10.43 -10.57
CA THR A 226 -5.38 -9.93 -11.77
C THR A 226 -5.31 -8.40 -11.84
N TRP A 227 -5.58 -7.72 -10.73
CA TRP A 227 -5.45 -6.28 -10.63
C TRP A 227 -4.00 -5.82 -10.87
N THR A 228 -3.02 -6.50 -10.29
CA THR A 228 -1.58 -6.20 -10.45
C THR A 228 -1.14 -6.34 -11.91
N ILE A 229 -1.56 -7.40 -12.59
CA ILE A 229 -1.31 -7.58 -14.03
C ILE A 229 -1.90 -6.43 -14.83
N GLY A 230 -3.16 -6.04 -14.53
CA GLY A 230 -3.80 -4.88 -15.15
C GLY A 230 -3.02 -3.58 -14.93
N ALA A 231 -2.49 -3.36 -13.72
CA ALA A 231 -1.66 -2.21 -13.38
C ALA A 231 -0.32 -2.22 -14.17
N VAL A 232 0.34 -3.37 -14.30
CA VAL A 232 1.56 -3.53 -15.12
C VAL A 232 1.26 -3.21 -16.58
N VAL A 233 0.19 -3.75 -17.14
CA VAL A 233 -0.20 -3.47 -18.53
C VAL A 233 -0.44 -1.96 -18.74
N GLN A 234 -1.12 -1.30 -17.81
CA GLN A 234 -1.31 0.15 -17.85
C GLN A 234 0.01 0.93 -17.67
N ALA A 235 0.95 0.45 -16.85
CA ALA A 235 2.27 1.05 -16.72
C ALA A 235 3.06 0.97 -18.03
N LEU A 236 2.98 -0.15 -18.75
CA LEU A 236 3.67 -0.34 -20.03
C LEU A 236 3.04 0.44 -21.18
N ARG A 237 1.71 0.54 -21.20
CA ARG A 237 0.92 1.16 -22.27
C ARG A 237 0.45 2.59 -21.97
N GLY A 238 0.77 3.12 -20.79
CA GLY A 238 0.30 4.43 -20.34
C GLY A 238 0.65 5.55 -21.34
N PRO A 239 -0.31 6.46 -21.66
CA PRO A 239 -0.10 7.49 -22.68
C PRO A 239 0.89 8.57 -22.25
N THR A 240 1.03 8.81 -20.93
CA THR A 240 1.92 9.84 -20.39
C THR A 240 3.01 9.24 -19.51
N PRO A 241 4.20 9.90 -19.40
CA PRO A 241 5.24 9.48 -18.47
C PRO A 241 4.76 9.41 -17.01
N TYR A 242 3.91 10.36 -16.60
CA TYR A 242 3.25 10.36 -15.28
C TYR A 242 2.44 9.08 -15.08
N ARG A 243 1.53 8.75 -16.00
CA ARG A 243 0.65 7.57 -15.85
C ARG A 243 1.46 6.28 -15.80
N ARG A 244 2.50 6.15 -16.62
CA ARG A 244 3.42 5.00 -16.59
C ARG A 244 4.09 4.86 -15.22
N GLN A 245 4.65 5.95 -14.68
CA GLN A 245 5.29 5.95 -13.37
C GLN A 245 4.30 5.64 -12.24
N ALA A 246 3.11 6.27 -12.25
CA ALA A 246 2.07 6.06 -11.24
C ALA A 246 1.61 4.60 -11.21
N MET A 247 1.27 4.04 -12.38
CA MET A 247 0.83 2.64 -12.47
C MET A 247 1.95 1.65 -12.14
N MET A 248 3.21 1.97 -12.43
CA MET A 248 4.35 1.13 -12.05
C MET A 248 4.54 1.11 -10.53
N LEU A 249 4.41 2.25 -9.84
CA LEU A 249 4.45 2.29 -8.36
C LEU A 249 3.34 1.43 -7.74
N LEU A 250 2.11 1.57 -8.25
CA LEU A 250 0.96 0.79 -7.77
C LEU A 250 1.14 -0.71 -8.07
N SER A 251 1.70 -1.06 -9.24
CA SER A 251 1.94 -2.48 -9.57
C SER A 251 3.00 -3.11 -8.68
N VAL A 252 4.04 -2.37 -8.27
CA VAL A 252 5.03 -2.88 -7.31
C VAL A 252 4.40 -3.13 -5.95
N ILE A 253 3.51 -2.23 -5.47
CA ILE A 253 2.73 -2.50 -4.25
C ILE A 253 1.91 -3.78 -4.42
N GLY A 254 1.23 -3.94 -5.55
CA GLY A 254 0.45 -5.16 -5.84
C GLY A 254 1.29 -6.43 -5.82
N VAL A 255 2.50 -6.42 -6.41
CA VAL A 255 3.44 -7.55 -6.37
C VAL A 255 3.82 -7.89 -4.93
N LEU A 256 4.19 -6.90 -4.12
CA LEU A 256 4.53 -7.12 -2.70
C LEU A 256 3.35 -7.68 -1.92
N SER A 257 2.15 -7.17 -2.18
CA SER A 257 0.93 -7.64 -1.50
C SER A 257 0.54 -9.06 -1.88
N VAL A 258 0.72 -9.46 -3.14
CA VAL A 258 0.56 -10.86 -3.59
C VAL A 258 1.58 -11.74 -2.89
N ALA A 259 2.85 -11.30 -2.79
CA ALA A 259 3.90 -12.04 -2.09
C ALA A 259 3.58 -12.18 -0.60
N GLU A 260 3.09 -11.12 0.06
CA GLU A 260 2.65 -11.14 1.46
C GLU A 260 1.54 -12.18 1.69
N LEU A 261 0.47 -12.15 0.89
CA LEU A 261 -0.60 -13.14 1.00
C LEU A 261 -0.12 -14.57 0.71
N ALA A 262 0.79 -14.74 -0.24
CA ALA A 262 1.39 -16.05 -0.53
C ALA A 262 2.20 -16.58 0.66
N ILE A 263 2.96 -15.71 1.35
CA ILE A 263 3.71 -16.07 2.56
C ILE A 263 2.75 -16.42 3.71
N LEU A 264 1.66 -15.67 3.89
CA LEU A 264 0.64 -16.01 4.89
C LEU A 264 0.04 -17.39 4.66
N GLY A 265 -0.10 -17.81 3.39
CA GLY A 265 -0.68 -19.08 3.00
C GLY A 265 0.28 -20.24 2.87
N ALA A 266 1.57 -20.00 2.84
CA ALA A 266 2.54 -21.06 2.64
C ALA A 266 2.87 -21.76 3.97
N PRO A 267 2.94 -23.10 4.01
CA PRO A 267 3.35 -23.86 5.21
C PRO A 267 4.89 -23.77 5.38
N LEU A 268 5.40 -22.54 5.44
CA LEU A 268 6.82 -22.31 5.57
C LEU A 268 7.18 -22.31 7.06
N THR A 269 7.80 -23.37 7.53
CA THR A 269 8.76 -23.27 8.65
C THR A 269 9.92 -22.44 8.13
N VAL A 270 9.86 -21.13 8.31
CA VAL A 270 10.83 -20.24 7.66
C VAL A 270 11.98 -19.99 8.60
N PRO A 271 13.17 -20.59 8.37
CA PRO A 271 14.38 -20.26 9.13
C PRO A 271 14.66 -18.74 9.16
N LEU A 272 14.23 -18.01 8.13
CA LEU A 272 14.30 -16.55 8.07
C LEU A 272 13.40 -15.87 9.13
N TRP A 273 12.22 -16.41 9.42
CA TRP A 273 11.34 -15.91 10.48
C TRP A 273 11.90 -16.21 11.86
N GLU A 274 12.39 -17.45 12.08
CA GLU A 274 13.03 -17.84 13.33
C GLU A 274 14.28 -17.00 13.60
N ALA A 275 15.13 -16.78 12.59
CA ALA A 275 16.28 -15.90 12.70
C ALA A 275 15.89 -14.45 13.00
N PHE A 276 14.83 -13.95 12.34
CA PHE A 276 14.31 -12.60 12.57
C PHE A 276 13.72 -12.45 13.98
N LEU A 277 12.95 -13.42 14.46
CA LEU A 277 12.42 -13.45 15.82
C LEU A 277 13.54 -13.57 16.87
N ALA A 278 14.55 -14.42 16.63
CA ALA A 278 15.71 -14.56 17.50
C ALA A 278 16.52 -13.24 17.62
N ILE A 279 16.69 -12.49 16.51
CA ILE A 279 17.30 -11.15 16.52
C ILE A 279 16.47 -10.18 17.38
N ARG A 280 15.15 -10.39 17.47
CA ARG A 280 14.24 -9.57 18.28
C ARG A 280 14.18 -9.98 19.74
N GLY A 281 14.79 -11.11 20.15
CA GLY A 281 14.78 -11.61 21.51
C GLY A 281 13.48 -12.35 21.90
N TYR A 282 12.82 -12.99 20.90
CA TYR A 282 11.72 -13.95 21.10
C TYR A 282 12.21 -15.36 20.91
#